data_941613bc1b972d9be968a77ecf9cd9f5
#
_entry.id   941613bc1b972d9be968a77ecf9cd9f5
#
_cell.length_a   1.000
_cell.length_b   1.000
_cell.length_c   1.000
_cell.angle_alpha   90.00
_cell.angle_beta   90.00
_cell.angle_gamma   90.00
#
_symmetry.space_group_name_H-M   'P 1'
#
loop_
_entity.id
_entity.type
_entity.pdbx_description
1 polymer ?
#
loop_
_entity_poly.entity_id
_entity_poly.type
_entity_poly.pdbx_seq_one_letter_code
_entity_poly.pdbx_strand_id
1 'polypeptide(L)'
;MGSQSVSLAFRAATSEDIPLLLPLIKRAYRGDSSRAGWTTEADLVADDRIDAAGLLTKISQPTGAVLVATDTSSGSFVSCCEVLHQPGSNAAYFGLFAVDPLLQGGGIGKTVLAFAESYAREKWGVAKMEMTVIWTRGELIAWYGRRGYAKTGERREFPYAELVNGKALRDDLWFEVLEKDLLAPA
;
A
#
# COMPACT_ATOMS: atom_id res chain seq x y z
N MET A 1 6.83 -22.73 -19.17
CA MET A 1 6.19 -21.46 -19.61
C MET A 1 6.86 -20.34 -18.85
N GLY A 2 7.64 -19.48 -19.52
CA GLY A 2 8.36 -18.40 -18.85
C GLY A 2 7.39 -17.38 -18.29
N SER A 3 7.52 -17.06 -17.01
CA SER A 3 6.86 -15.93 -16.39
C SER A 3 7.31 -14.68 -17.14
N GLN A 4 6.46 -14.06 -17.94
CA GLN A 4 6.75 -12.76 -18.51
C GLN A 4 6.86 -11.77 -17.35
N SER A 5 8.06 -11.25 -17.13
CA SER A 5 8.26 -10.18 -16.16
C SER A 5 7.49 -8.94 -16.66
N VAL A 6 6.49 -8.52 -15.89
CA VAL A 6 5.75 -7.28 -16.18
C VAL A 6 6.72 -6.11 -16.09
N SER A 7 6.85 -5.34 -17.16
CA SER A 7 7.64 -4.11 -17.15
C SER A 7 6.77 -2.97 -16.63
N LEU A 8 7.25 -2.26 -15.62
CA LEU A 8 6.48 -1.24 -14.92
C LEU A 8 6.99 0.18 -15.21
N ALA A 9 6.05 1.07 -15.48
CA ALA A 9 6.26 2.52 -15.45
C ALA A 9 5.59 3.09 -14.19
N PHE A 10 6.21 4.12 -13.62
CA PHE A 10 5.74 4.75 -12.38
C PHE A 10 5.53 6.25 -12.56
N ARG A 11 4.50 6.78 -11.94
CA ARG A 11 4.26 8.21 -11.79
C ARG A 11 3.38 8.51 -10.57
N ALA A 12 3.32 9.77 -10.18
CA ALA A 12 2.30 10.23 -9.26
C ALA A 12 0.92 10.22 -9.93
N ALA A 13 -0.11 9.85 -9.17
CA ALA A 13 -1.49 9.90 -9.60
C ALA A 13 -2.00 11.35 -9.65
N THR A 14 -2.97 11.57 -10.52
CA THR A 14 -3.77 12.79 -10.62
C THR A 14 -5.23 12.50 -10.30
N SER A 15 -6.05 13.53 -10.14
CA SER A 15 -7.50 13.38 -9.94
C SER A 15 -8.19 12.61 -11.09
N GLU A 16 -7.63 12.64 -12.28
CA GLU A 16 -8.16 11.93 -13.45
C GLU A 16 -8.00 10.41 -13.34
N ASP A 17 -7.10 9.95 -12.50
CA ASP A 17 -6.84 8.51 -12.29
C ASP A 17 -7.86 7.85 -11.32
N ILE A 18 -8.61 8.64 -10.57
CA ILE A 18 -9.54 8.15 -9.53
C ILE A 18 -10.49 7.07 -10.07
N PRO A 19 -11.15 7.22 -11.24
CA PRO A 19 -12.06 6.19 -11.76
C PRO A 19 -11.41 4.83 -12.01
N LEU A 20 -10.10 4.79 -12.29
CA LEU A 20 -9.35 3.55 -12.50
C LEU A 20 -8.74 3.01 -11.21
N LEU A 21 -8.34 3.88 -10.30
CA LEU A 21 -7.70 3.50 -9.03
C LEU A 21 -8.69 2.93 -8.02
N LEU A 22 -9.90 3.48 -7.89
CA LEU A 22 -10.89 3.00 -6.93
C LEU A 22 -11.22 1.50 -7.10
N PRO A 23 -11.54 1.01 -8.33
CA PRO A 23 -11.79 -0.41 -8.53
C PRO A 23 -10.57 -1.28 -8.23
N LEU A 24 -9.36 -0.81 -8.58
CA LEU A 24 -8.11 -1.51 -8.27
C LEU A 24 -7.91 -1.67 -6.75
N ILE A 25 -8.06 -0.57 -6.00
CA ILE A 25 -7.92 -0.57 -4.55
C ILE A 25 -8.97 -1.50 -3.93
N LYS A 26 -10.24 -1.36 -4.33
CA LYS A 26 -11.32 -2.17 -3.78
C LYS A 26 -11.07 -3.66 -3.99
N ARG A 27 -10.77 -4.10 -5.22
CA ARG A 27 -10.53 -5.53 -5.50
C ARG A 27 -9.23 -6.07 -4.86
N ALA A 28 -8.27 -5.22 -4.54
CA ALA A 28 -7.04 -5.64 -3.86
C ALA A 28 -7.23 -5.87 -2.35
N TYR A 29 -8.16 -5.15 -1.73
CA TYR A 29 -8.38 -5.19 -0.29
C TYR A 29 -9.66 -5.92 0.13
N ARG A 30 -10.72 -5.84 -0.65
CA ARG A 30 -12.09 -6.12 -0.21
C ARG A 30 -12.83 -7.11 -1.11
N GLY A 31 -13.76 -7.83 -0.46
CA GLY A 31 -14.66 -8.76 -1.13
C GLY A 31 -13.99 -9.98 -1.73
N ASP A 32 -14.77 -10.80 -2.44
CA ASP A 32 -14.29 -12.09 -2.96
C ASP A 32 -13.21 -11.94 -4.02
N SER A 33 -13.22 -10.86 -4.79
CA SER A 33 -12.17 -10.61 -5.80
C SER A 33 -10.76 -10.49 -5.19
N SER A 34 -10.65 -9.98 -3.96
CA SER A 34 -9.36 -9.87 -3.27
C SER A 34 -8.79 -11.23 -2.86
N ARG A 35 -9.63 -12.26 -2.74
CA ARG A 35 -9.23 -13.63 -2.39
C ARG A 35 -8.46 -14.35 -3.51
N ALA A 36 -8.47 -13.81 -4.73
CA ALA A 36 -7.63 -14.32 -5.82
C ALA A 36 -6.13 -14.06 -5.58
N GLY A 37 -5.79 -13.09 -4.73
CA GLY A 37 -4.43 -12.80 -4.29
C GLY A 37 -4.00 -13.67 -3.10
N TRP A 38 -2.70 -13.66 -2.80
CA TRP A 38 -2.15 -14.39 -1.65
C TRP A 38 -2.43 -13.69 -0.30
N THR A 39 -2.88 -12.45 -0.32
CA THR A 39 -3.20 -11.66 0.88
C THR A 39 -4.47 -10.85 0.67
N THR A 40 -5.33 -10.79 1.68
CA THR A 40 -6.63 -10.10 1.62
C THR A 40 -7.04 -9.62 3.02
N GLU A 41 -7.94 -8.65 3.08
CA GLU A 41 -8.63 -8.23 4.30
C GLU A 41 -10.12 -8.59 4.28
N ALA A 42 -10.57 -9.39 3.31
CA ALA A 42 -11.98 -9.72 3.11
C ALA A 42 -12.66 -10.37 4.33
N ASP A 43 -11.90 -11.07 5.18
CA ASP A 43 -12.41 -11.68 6.43
C ASP A 43 -12.29 -10.75 7.65
N LEU A 44 -11.68 -9.59 7.49
CA LEU A 44 -11.41 -8.65 8.58
C LEU A 44 -12.32 -7.43 8.51
N VAL A 45 -12.55 -6.91 7.31
CA VAL A 45 -13.28 -5.67 7.07
C VAL A 45 -14.15 -5.77 5.82
N ALA A 46 -15.41 -5.37 5.95
CA ALA A 46 -16.38 -5.30 4.86
C ALA A 46 -16.80 -3.83 4.66
N ASP A 47 -15.98 -3.08 3.95
CA ASP A 47 -16.19 -1.67 3.60
C ASP A 47 -15.68 -1.36 2.19
N ASP A 48 -15.71 -0.12 1.76
CA ASP A 48 -15.17 0.30 0.45
C ASP A 48 -13.66 0.59 0.48
N ARG A 49 -13.01 0.46 1.63
CA ARG A 49 -11.60 0.82 1.89
C ARG A 49 -11.32 2.32 1.78
N ILE A 50 -11.76 2.96 0.70
CA ILE A 50 -11.65 4.38 0.42
C ILE A 50 -12.70 4.76 -0.62
N ASP A 51 -13.22 5.98 -0.56
CA ASP A 51 -14.08 6.57 -1.59
C ASP A 51 -13.32 7.58 -2.46
N ALA A 52 -14.02 8.18 -3.44
CA ALA A 52 -13.44 9.15 -4.36
C ALA A 52 -12.92 10.39 -3.64
N ALA A 53 -13.63 10.88 -2.62
CA ALA A 53 -13.25 12.06 -1.86
C ALA A 53 -11.99 11.80 -1.02
N GLY A 54 -11.93 10.64 -0.35
CA GLY A 54 -10.76 10.21 0.41
C GLY A 54 -9.54 10.00 -0.48
N LEU A 55 -9.72 9.40 -1.67
CA LEU A 55 -8.62 9.23 -2.61
C LEU A 55 -8.14 10.57 -3.19
N LEU A 56 -9.06 11.49 -3.51
CA LEU A 56 -8.70 12.85 -3.94
C LEU A 56 -7.90 13.58 -2.87
N THR A 57 -8.30 13.47 -1.60
CA THR A 57 -7.56 14.05 -0.48
C THR A 57 -6.12 13.54 -0.44
N LYS A 58 -5.90 12.25 -0.60
CA LYS A 58 -4.55 11.65 -0.61
C LYS A 58 -3.73 12.08 -1.82
N ILE A 59 -4.34 12.16 -3.01
CA ILE A 59 -3.68 12.62 -4.24
C ILE A 59 -3.27 14.10 -4.13
N SER A 60 -4.10 14.93 -3.49
CA SER A 60 -3.88 16.37 -3.34
C SER A 60 -3.01 16.75 -2.14
N GLN A 61 -2.56 15.77 -1.36
CA GLN A 61 -1.76 16.00 -0.15
C GLN A 61 -0.41 16.64 -0.49
N PRO A 62 -0.09 17.85 0.00
CA PRO A 62 1.14 18.54 -0.38
C PRO A 62 2.41 17.86 0.14
N THR A 63 2.31 17.09 1.21
CA THR A 63 3.41 16.32 1.82
C THR A 63 3.40 14.86 1.44
N GLY A 64 2.65 14.46 0.42
CA GLY A 64 2.51 13.07 0.01
C GLY A 64 2.36 12.90 -1.49
N ALA A 65 2.23 11.65 -1.90
CA ALA A 65 1.85 11.27 -3.25
C ALA A 65 1.15 9.90 -3.22
N VAL A 66 0.16 9.73 -4.09
CA VAL A 66 -0.27 8.40 -4.50
C VAL A 66 0.52 8.05 -5.76
N LEU A 67 1.31 6.99 -5.68
CA LEU A 67 2.10 6.50 -6.81
C LEU A 67 1.33 5.39 -7.52
N VAL A 68 1.34 5.41 -8.85
CA VAL A 68 0.74 4.36 -9.68
C VAL A 68 1.81 3.62 -10.46
N ALA A 69 1.64 2.31 -10.57
CA ALA A 69 2.43 1.44 -11.43
C ALA A 69 1.58 0.96 -12.60
N THR A 70 2.06 1.17 -13.80
CA THR A 70 1.41 0.81 -15.05
C THR A 70 2.24 -0.27 -15.76
N ASP A 71 1.59 -1.33 -16.21
CA ASP A 71 2.21 -2.28 -17.13
C ASP A 71 2.45 -1.58 -18.49
N THR A 72 3.71 -1.47 -18.88
CA THR A 72 4.09 -0.76 -20.12
C THR A 72 3.59 -1.44 -21.40
N SER A 73 3.25 -2.73 -21.33
CA SER A 73 2.76 -3.48 -22.48
C SER A 73 1.27 -3.24 -22.75
N SER A 74 0.47 -3.14 -21.70
CA SER A 74 -0.99 -3.00 -21.79
C SER A 74 -1.48 -1.57 -21.50
N GLY A 75 -0.66 -0.74 -20.85
CA GLY A 75 -1.08 0.56 -20.34
C GLY A 75 -1.99 0.51 -19.11
N SER A 76 -2.25 -0.68 -18.57
CA SER A 76 -3.17 -0.88 -17.44
C SER A 76 -2.51 -0.58 -16.11
N PHE A 77 -3.25 0.01 -15.16
CA PHE A 77 -2.81 0.13 -13.77
C PHE A 77 -2.80 -1.24 -13.10
N VAL A 78 -1.67 -1.61 -12.55
CA VAL A 78 -1.46 -2.91 -11.89
C VAL A 78 -1.23 -2.78 -10.39
N SER A 79 -0.84 -1.59 -9.92
CA SER A 79 -0.61 -1.32 -8.50
C SER A 79 -0.68 0.17 -8.20
N CYS A 80 -0.96 0.51 -6.95
CA CYS A 80 -0.74 1.84 -6.40
C CYS A 80 -0.30 1.76 -4.94
N CYS A 81 0.29 2.85 -4.45
CA CYS A 81 0.58 3.04 -3.03
C CYS A 81 0.59 4.53 -2.68
N GLU A 82 0.38 4.84 -1.42
CA GLU A 82 0.60 6.18 -0.86
C GLU A 82 1.98 6.26 -0.21
N VAL A 83 2.67 7.36 -0.43
CA VAL A 83 3.86 7.73 0.32
C VAL A 83 3.63 9.11 0.91
N LEU A 84 3.80 9.25 2.22
CA LEU A 84 3.52 10.49 2.94
C LEU A 84 4.72 10.87 3.79
N HIS A 85 5.27 12.07 3.55
CA HIS A 85 6.30 12.62 4.41
C HIS A 85 5.71 12.99 5.78
N GLN A 86 6.37 12.59 6.84
CA GLN A 86 5.98 12.92 8.21
C GLN A 86 6.80 14.15 8.68
N PRO A 87 6.24 15.38 8.60
CA PRO A 87 6.97 16.59 8.98
C PRO A 87 7.43 16.52 10.44
N GLY A 88 8.69 16.92 10.67
CA GLY A 88 9.30 16.86 11.99
C GLY A 88 9.91 15.52 12.37
N SER A 89 9.78 14.51 11.51
CA SER A 89 10.49 13.22 11.63
C SER A 89 11.39 12.97 10.41
N ASN A 90 12.37 12.09 10.57
CA ASN A 90 13.20 11.65 9.44
C ASN A 90 12.61 10.39 8.78
N ALA A 91 11.29 10.35 8.63
CA ALA A 91 10.57 9.21 8.13
C ALA A 91 9.49 9.60 7.11
N ALA A 92 9.17 8.66 6.22
CA ALA A 92 7.97 8.67 5.41
C ALA A 92 7.07 7.49 5.81
N TYR A 93 5.77 7.66 5.62
CA TYR A 93 4.77 6.60 5.80
C TYR A 93 4.42 5.99 4.45
N PHE A 94 4.33 4.68 4.40
CA PHE A 94 3.90 3.90 3.25
C PHE A 94 2.54 3.28 3.53
N GLY A 95 1.55 3.53 2.68
CA GLY A 95 0.20 3.03 2.86
C GLY A 95 -0.56 2.83 1.55
N LEU A 96 -1.86 2.55 1.66
CA LEU A 96 -2.76 2.35 0.51
C LEU A 96 -2.16 1.43 -0.57
N PHE A 97 -1.43 0.39 -0.16
CA PHE A 97 -0.69 -0.47 -1.07
C PHE A 97 -1.60 -1.53 -1.67
N ALA A 98 -1.96 -1.35 -2.92
CA ALA A 98 -2.80 -2.25 -3.69
C ALA A 98 -2.01 -2.82 -4.89
N VAL A 99 -2.01 -4.13 -5.04
CA VAL A 99 -1.55 -4.85 -6.23
C VAL A 99 -2.73 -5.65 -6.76
N ASP A 100 -2.97 -5.61 -8.07
CA ASP A 100 -4.03 -6.41 -8.68
C ASP A 100 -3.93 -7.87 -8.23
N PRO A 101 -4.97 -8.45 -7.60
CA PRO A 101 -4.91 -9.80 -7.05
C PRO A 101 -4.52 -10.87 -8.06
N LEU A 102 -4.88 -10.69 -9.33
CA LEU A 102 -4.57 -11.61 -10.42
C LEU A 102 -3.10 -11.55 -10.86
N LEU A 103 -2.38 -10.49 -10.49
CA LEU A 103 -0.98 -10.25 -10.85
C LEU A 103 -0.03 -10.40 -9.66
N GLN A 104 -0.54 -10.73 -8.49
CA GLN A 104 0.28 -10.99 -7.31
C GLN A 104 1.15 -12.24 -7.51
N GLY A 105 2.27 -12.31 -6.78
CA GLY A 105 3.24 -13.41 -6.92
C GLY A 105 4.31 -13.19 -7.99
N GLY A 106 4.09 -12.28 -8.96
CA GLY A 106 5.03 -11.96 -10.05
C GLY A 106 6.12 -10.92 -9.73
N GLY A 107 6.29 -10.54 -8.46
CA GLY A 107 7.31 -9.56 -8.05
C GLY A 107 6.88 -8.09 -8.12
N ILE A 108 5.71 -7.77 -8.65
CA ILE A 108 5.19 -6.39 -8.77
C ILE A 108 5.25 -5.67 -7.41
N GLY A 109 4.74 -6.28 -6.36
CA GLY A 109 4.74 -5.68 -5.03
C GLY A 109 6.13 -5.32 -4.51
N LYS A 110 7.13 -6.18 -4.75
CA LYS A 110 8.53 -5.90 -4.40
C LYS A 110 9.07 -4.69 -5.16
N THR A 111 8.79 -4.60 -6.45
CA THR A 111 9.25 -3.51 -7.31
C THR A 111 8.58 -2.17 -6.92
N VAL A 112 7.28 -2.20 -6.64
CA VAL A 112 6.53 -1.00 -6.20
C VAL A 112 7.04 -0.49 -4.85
N LEU A 113 7.28 -1.38 -3.88
CA LEU A 113 7.82 -1.00 -2.57
C LEU A 113 9.21 -0.38 -2.70
N ALA A 114 10.10 -0.98 -3.49
CA ALA A 114 11.45 -0.45 -3.73
C ALA A 114 11.40 0.94 -4.41
N PHE A 115 10.48 1.13 -5.37
CA PHE A 115 10.27 2.43 -6.00
C PHE A 115 9.78 3.48 -4.99
N ALA A 116 8.83 3.13 -4.12
CA ALA A 116 8.31 4.02 -3.09
C ALA A 116 9.38 4.43 -2.08
N GLU A 117 10.25 3.50 -1.68
CA GLU A 117 11.41 3.77 -0.82
C GLU A 117 12.39 4.76 -1.47
N SER A 118 12.72 4.56 -2.75
CA SER A 118 13.59 5.46 -3.51
C SER A 118 12.94 6.84 -3.68
N TYR A 119 11.66 6.89 -4.02
CA TYR A 119 10.89 8.12 -4.13
C TYR A 119 10.94 8.96 -2.85
N ALA A 120 10.72 8.33 -1.69
CA ALA A 120 10.74 9.02 -0.41
C ALA A 120 12.13 9.60 -0.08
N ARG A 121 13.18 8.80 -0.30
CA ARG A 121 14.56 9.26 -0.11
C ARG A 121 14.93 10.43 -1.03
N GLU A 122 14.63 10.30 -2.30
CA GLU A 122 15.01 11.30 -3.31
C GLU A 122 14.23 12.60 -3.13
N LYS A 123 12.94 12.50 -2.81
CA LYS A 123 12.06 13.67 -2.70
C LYS A 123 12.19 14.41 -1.37
N TRP A 124 12.38 13.71 -0.26
CA TRP A 124 12.34 14.30 1.08
C TRP A 124 13.62 14.06 1.90
N GLY A 125 14.57 13.28 1.40
CA GLY A 125 15.81 13.00 2.13
C GLY A 125 15.63 12.16 3.39
N VAL A 126 14.50 11.46 3.54
CA VAL A 126 14.18 10.69 4.74
C VAL A 126 15.07 9.45 4.86
N ALA A 127 15.40 9.10 6.09
CA ALA A 127 16.21 7.92 6.40
C ALA A 127 15.38 6.67 6.68
N LYS A 128 14.07 6.81 6.92
CA LYS A 128 13.22 5.71 7.34
C LYS A 128 11.91 5.66 6.57
N MET A 129 11.38 4.44 6.43
CA MET A 129 10.02 4.20 5.96
C MET A 129 9.25 3.43 7.03
N GLU A 130 8.09 3.94 7.38
CA GLU A 130 7.16 3.35 8.34
C GLU A 130 5.89 2.87 7.62
N MET A 131 5.27 1.83 8.14
CA MET A 131 3.94 1.38 7.72
C MET A 131 3.20 0.72 8.87
N THR A 132 1.89 0.58 8.69
CA THR A 132 1.02 -0.15 9.62
C THR A 132 0.39 -1.34 8.93
N VAL A 133 0.32 -2.47 9.61
CA VAL A 133 -0.30 -3.71 9.13
C VAL A 133 -1.22 -4.26 10.20
N ILE A 134 -2.43 -4.70 9.83
CA ILE A 134 -3.34 -5.37 10.78
C ILE A 134 -2.63 -6.59 11.37
N TRP A 135 -2.62 -6.72 12.67
CA TRP A 135 -1.81 -7.69 13.42
C TRP A 135 -2.05 -9.15 13.02
N THR A 136 -3.28 -9.47 12.57
CA THR A 136 -3.65 -10.82 12.15
C THR A 136 -3.03 -11.24 10.82
N ARG A 137 -2.47 -10.29 10.06
CA ARG A 137 -1.88 -10.55 8.74
C ARG A 137 -0.41 -10.97 8.85
N GLY A 138 -0.15 -12.05 9.58
CA GLY A 138 1.20 -12.54 9.87
C GLY A 138 2.05 -12.83 8.63
N GLU A 139 1.44 -13.37 7.56
CA GLU A 139 2.13 -13.63 6.29
C GLU A 139 2.59 -12.35 5.60
N LEU A 140 1.76 -11.29 5.64
CA LEU A 140 2.12 -9.98 5.08
C LEU A 140 3.22 -9.32 5.92
N ILE A 141 3.13 -9.38 7.25
CA ILE A 141 4.19 -8.90 8.15
C ILE A 141 5.51 -9.63 7.85
N ALA A 142 5.49 -10.95 7.68
CA ALA A 142 6.66 -11.74 7.30
C ALA A 142 7.19 -11.35 5.91
N TRP A 143 6.29 -11.02 4.97
CA TRP A 143 6.66 -10.55 3.64
C TRP A 143 7.43 -9.22 3.69
N TYR A 144 6.99 -8.26 4.52
CA TYR A 144 7.73 -7.02 4.77
C TYR A 144 9.04 -7.26 5.52
N GLY A 145 9.05 -8.19 6.49
CA GLY A 145 10.27 -8.58 7.21
C GLY A 145 11.40 -9.04 6.26
N ARG A 146 11.06 -9.84 5.24
CA ARG A 146 12.02 -10.25 4.20
C ARG A 146 12.55 -9.09 3.33
N ARG A 147 11.99 -7.88 3.47
CA ARG A 147 12.39 -6.65 2.77
C ARG A 147 13.03 -5.63 3.68
N GLY A 148 13.39 -6.06 4.89
CA GLY A 148 14.13 -5.26 5.85
C GLY A 148 13.28 -4.46 6.83
N TYR A 149 11.96 -4.65 6.83
CA TYR A 149 11.09 -4.03 7.83
C TYR A 149 11.08 -4.84 9.12
N ALA A 150 11.15 -4.16 10.24
CA ALA A 150 11.05 -4.76 11.56
C ALA A 150 9.90 -4.15 12.35
N LYS A 151 9.27 -4.94 13.24
CA LYS A 151 8.30 -4.43 14.20
C LYS A 151 8.98 -3.46 15.16
N THR A 152 8.38 -2.29 15.35
CA THR A 152 8.88 -1.30 16.32
C THR A 152 8.48 -1.62 17.75
N GLY A 153 7.47 -2.47 17.94
CA GLY A 153 6.80 -2.71 19.22
C GLY A 153 5.65 -1.74 19.51
N GLU A 154 5.52 -0.68 18.70
CA GLU A 154 4.39 0.23 18.77
C GLU A 154 3.14 -0.43 18.17
N ARG A 155 1.98 -0.17 18.79
CA ARG A 155 0.66 -0.56 18.28
C ARG A 155 -0.17 0.69 18.06
N ARG A 156 -0.98 0.68 16.98
CA ARG A 156 -1.96 1.74 16.72
C ARG A 156 -3.35 1.15 16.69
N GLU A 157 -4.29 1.93 17.19
CA GLU A 157 -5.70 1.54 17.20
C GLU A 157 -6.23 1.39 15.77
N PHE A 158 -7.12 0.40 15.58
CA PHE A 158 -7.83 0.25 14.33
C PHE A 158 -8.98 1.28 14.27
N PRO A 159 -9.10 2.05 13.17
CA PRO A 159 -10.05 3.16 13.09
C PRO A 159 -11.47 2.69 12.77
N TYR A 160 -12.12 1.99 13.69
CA TYR A 160 -13.47 1.45 13.51
C TYR A 160 -14.51 2.49 13.09
N ALA A 161 -14.37 3.74 13.55
CA ALA A 161 -15.30 4.83 13.24
C ALA A 161 -15.07 5.46 11.86
N GLU A 162 -13.97 5.15 11.20
CA GLU A 162 -13.56 5.77 9.92
C GLU A 162 -13.80 4.84 8.71
N LEU A 163 -14.49 3.71 8.90
CA LEU A 163 -14.77 2.77 7.83
C LEU A 163 -15.73 3.36 6.81
N VAL A 164 -15.41 3.20 5.54
CA VAL A 164 -16.16 3.80 4.42
C VAL A 164 -17.24 2.86 3.95
N ASN A 165 -18.51 3.23 4.17
CA ASN A 165 -19.68 2.47 3.73
C ASN A 165 -19.70 1.01 4.18
N GLY A 166 -19.29 0.74 5.42
CA GLY A 166 -19.21 -0.65 5.87
C GLY A 166 -18.86 -0.83 7.34
N LYS A 167 -18.36 -1.99 7.67
CA LYS A 167 -18.08 -2.38 9.06
C LYS A 167 -16.85 -3.31 9.14
N ALA A 168 -16.22 -3.33 10.31
CA ALA A 168 -15.29 -4.39 10.67
C ALA A 168 -16.05 -5.70 10.93
N LEU A 169 -15.45 -6.81 10.58
CA LEU A 169 -15.97 -8.17 10.84
C LEU A 169 -15.39 -8.77 12.14
N ARG A 170 -14.47 -8.03 12.76
CA ARG A 170 -13.82 -8.36 14.04
C ARG A 170 -13.74 -7.10 14.90
N ASP A 171 -13.72 -7.26 16.21
CA ASP A 171 -13.64 -6.19 17.22
C ASP A 171 -12.28 -6.13 17.93
N ASP A 172 -11.35 -7.01 17.56
CA ASP A 172 -10.02 -7.14 18.16
C ASP A 172 -8.90 -6.65 17.22
N LEU A 173 -9.23 -5.83 16.21
CA LEU A 173 -8.25 -5.33 15.24
C LEU A 173 -7.42 -4.18 15.83
N TRP A 174 -6.14 -4.20 15.52
CA TRP A 174 -5.18 -3.12 15.75
C TRP A 174 -4.04 -3.24 14.75
N PHE A 175 -3.18 -2.23 14.66
CA PHE A 175 -2.06 -2.22 13.73
C PHE A 175 -0.72 -2.46 14.42
N GLU A 176 0.08 -3.39 13.88
CA GLU A 176 1.52 -3.43 14.09
C GLU A 176 2.18 -2.30 13.31
N VAL A 177 3.10 -1.57 13.93
CA VAL A 177 3.95 -0.59 13.26
C VAL A 177 5.24 -1.25 12.84
N LEU A 178 5.54 -1.18 11.55
CA LEU A 178 6.78 -1.69 10.97
C LEU A 178 7.63 -0.52 10.48
N GLU A 179 8.94 -0.61 10.63
CA GLU A 179 9.89 0.42 10.18
C GLU A 179 11.09 -0.23 9.47
N LYS A 180 11.63 0.47 8.48
CA LYS A 180 12.87 0.12 7.78
C LYS A 180 13.78 1.33 7.71
N ASP A 181 15.08 1.12 8.00
CA ASP A 181 16.13 2.08 7.71
C ASP A 181 16.43 2.04 6.20
N LEU A 182 16.23 3.16 5.52
CA LEU A 182 16.45 3.30 4.08
C LEU A 182 17.92 3.60 3.72
N LEU A 183 18.75 3.93 4.69
CA LEU A 183 20.18 4.24 4.51
C LEU A 183 21.06 3.03 4.78
N ALA A 184 20.51 1.98 5.41
CA ALA A 184 21.24 0.73 5.62
C ALA A 184 21.59 0.09 4.26
N PRO A 185 22.80 -0.46 4.09
CA PRO A 185 23.14 -1.24 2.90
C PRO A 185 22.20 -2.44 2.77
N ALA A 186 21.81 -2.75 1.53
CA ALA A 186 20.93 -3.86 1.20
C ALA A 186 21.61 -5.22 1.41
#